data_e5dfa56e6861d5e099a5221bbfe3ed12
#
_entry.id   e5dfa56e6861d5e099a5221bbfe3ed12
#
_cell.length_a   1.000
_cell.length_b   1.000
_cell.length_c   1.000
_cell.angle_alpha   90.00
_cell.angle_beta   90.00
_cell.angle_gamma   90.00
#
_symmetry.space_group_name_H-M   'P 1'
#
loop_
_entity.id
_entity.type
_entity.pdbx_description
1 polymer ?
#
loop_
_entity_poly.entity_id
_entity_poly.type
_entity_poly.pdbx_seq_one_letter_code
_entity_poly.pdbx_strand_id
1 'polypeptide(L)'
;MKIKIDMSMKIIYKTMLMTVVVLSFFSCGNDDEPGIDTPPSNPELMVAEDALFVKIGEDTDAELEILQGGGEYNAFSTNENIAKAEVVDGKIMIKGISIGKTYIVVSDKNGYYEKKPILVGLTDVIELDKTE
;
A
#
# COMPACT_ATOMS: atom_id res chain seq x y z
N MET A 1 67.67 16.16 -1.68
CA MET A 1 67.15 15.21 -2.69
C MET A 1 66.00 14.35 -2.18
N LYS A 2 65.95 13.98 -0.95
CA LYS A 2 64.83 13.23 -0.34
C LYS A 2 63.50 13.98 -0.34
N ILE A 3 63.50 15.29 -0.29
CA ILE A 3 62.29 16.12 -0.28
C ILE A 3 61.56 16.14 -1.62
N LYS A 4 62.28 16.06 -2.74
CA LYS A 4 61.68 16.01 -4.09
C LYS A 4 60.98 14.66 -4.37
N ILE A 5 61.53 13.58 -3.84
CA ILE A 5 60.96 12.23 -3.97
C ILE A 5 59.65 12.17 -3.12
N ASP A 6 59.62 12.74 -1.94
CA ASP A 6 58.47 12.75 -1.08
C ASP A 6 57.31 13.60 -1.67
N MET A 7 57.60 14.71 -2.31
CA MET A 7 56.59 15.50 -3.00
C MET A 7 56.00 14.75 -4.20
N SER A 8 56.84 14.09 -4.96
CA SER A 8 56.41 13.28 -6.11
C SER A 8 55.54 12.09 -5.64
N MET A 9 55.95 11.40 -4.60
CA MET A 9 55.16 10.32 -4.02
C MET A 9 53.83 10.78 -3.43
N LYS A 10 53.79 11.93 -2.78
CA LYS A 10 52.54 12.50 -2.27
C LYS A 10 51.57 12.88 -3.39
N ILE A 11 52.06 13.40 -4.47
CA ILE A 11 51.23 13.73 -5.65
C ILE A 11 50.67 12.47 -6.28
N ILE A 12 51.50 11.46 -6.48
CA ILE A 12 51.12 10.17 -7.05
C ILE A 12 50.09 9.45 -6.14
N TYR A 13 50.31 9.48 -4.82
CA TYR A 13 49.41 8.90 -3.86
C TYR A 13 48.06 9.62 -3.83
N LYS A 14 48.08 10.96 -3.92
CA LYS A 14 46.89 11.76 -3.94
C LYS A 14 46.07 11.55 -5.21
N THR A 15 46.72 11.46 -6.35
CA THR A 15 46.03 11.16 -7.62
C THR A 15 45.53 9.71 -7.67
N MET A 16 46.27 8.77 -7.10
CA MET A 16 45.85 7.38 -7.02
C MET A 16 44.67 7.19 -6.08
N LEU A 17 44.65 7.87 -4.94
CA LEU A 17 43.53 7.86 -4.02
C LEU A 17 42.27 8.46 -4.66
N MET A 18 42.42 9.54 -5.40
CA MET A 18 41.32 10.15 -6.14
C MET A 18 40.73 9.21 -7.18
N THR A 19 41.56 8.48 -7.87
CA THR A 19 41.15 7.52 -8.90
C THR A 19 40.39 6.34 -8.30
N VAL A 20 40.86 5.85 -7.16
CA VAL A 20 40.17 4.75 -6.45
C VAL A 20 38.80 5.19 -5.96
N VAL A 21 38.66 6.39 -5.45
CA VAL A 21 37.37 6.94 -5.01
C VAL A 21 36.39 7.09 -6.17
N VAL A 22 36.86 7.57 -7.32
CA VAL A 22 36.02 7.69 -8.52
C VAL A 22 35.58 6.30 -9.03
N LEU A 23 36.46 5.32 -8.99
CA LEU A 23 36.09 3.93 -9.35
C LEU A 23 35.09 3.32 -8.39
N SER A 24 35.16 3.67 -7.13
CA SER A 24 34.16 3.24 -6.14
C SER A 24 32.77 3.80 -6.41
N PHE A 25 32.69 5.04 -6.85
CA PHE A 25 31.41 5.64 -7.23
C PHE A 25 30.84 5.03 -8.51
N PHE A 26 31.66 4.71 -9.46
CA PHE A 26 31.22 4.02 -10.69
C PHE A 26 30.81 2.57 -10.44
N SER A 27 31.41 1.92 -9.46
CA SER A 27 31.03 0.57 -9.08
C SER A 27 29.64 0.53 -8.43
N CYS A 28 29.26 1.56 -7.69
CA CYS A 28 27.90 1.67 -7.14
C CYS A 28 26.84 1.98 -8.20
N GLY A 29 27.21 2.58 -9.31
CA GLY A 29 26.30 2.87 -10.42
C GLY A 29 26.03 1.69 -11.33
N ASN A 30 26.82 0.63 -11.25
CA ASN A 30 26.65 -0.59 -12.02
C ASN A 30 25.82 -1.67 -11.32
N ASP A 31 25.38 -1.40 -10.11
CA ASP A 31 24.46 -2.28 -9.40
C ASP A 31 23.02 -2.11 -9.89
N ASP A 32 22.83 -1.40 -10.97
CA ASP A 32 21.63 -1.49 -11.79
C ASP A 32 21.57 -2.86 -12.46
N GLU A 33 21.49 -3.89 -11.68
CA GLU A 33 21.07 -5.17 -12.22
C GLU A 33 19.66 -5.00 -12.78
N PRO A 34 19.46 -5.23 -14.06
CA PRO A 34 18.14 -5.17 -14.64
C PRO A 34 17.28 -6.26 -13.98
N GLY A 35 16.37 -5.88 -13.14
CA GLY A 35 15.46 -6.78 -12.49
C GLY A 35 15.38 -6.66 -10.96
N ILE A 36 16.28 -5.89 -10.35
CA ILE A 36 16.14 -5.49 -8.96
C ILE A 36 15.86 -3.98 -8.90
N ASP A 37 15.06 -3.51 -9.79
CA ASP A 37 14.21 -2.41 -9.45
C ASP A 37 13.16 -2.98 -8.48
N THR A 38 13.57 -3.17 -7.24
CA THR A 38 12.58 -3.05 -6.20
C THR A 38 12.05 -1.66 -6.39
N PRO A 39 10.84 -1.50 -6.91
CA PRO A 39 10.21 -0.21 -6.84
C PRO A 39 10.35 0.24 -5.39
N PRO A 40 10.55 1.51 -5.12
CA PRO A 40 10.52 1.98 -3.76
C PRO A 40 9.34 1.29 -3.14
N SER A 41 9.56 0.56 -2.07
CA SER A 41 8.58 -0.31 -1.47
C SER A 41 7.37 0.53 -1.06
N ASN A 42 6.61 0.86 -2.06
CA ASN A 42 5.30 1.41 -1.94
C ASN A 42 4.46 0.22 -1.55
N PRO A 43 4.09 0.11 -0.30
CA PRO A 43 3.30 -1.03 0.10
C PRO A 43 2.04 -1.03 -0.75
N GLU A 44 1.85 -2.09 -1.46
CA GLU A 44 0.60 -2.35 -2.16
C GLU A 44 -0.55 -2.23 -1.15
N LEU A 45 -1.64 -1.62 -1.55
CA LEU A 45 -2.81 -1.50 -0.69
C LEU A 45 -3.39 -2.88 -0.39
N MET A 46 -3.52 -3.22 0.87
CA MET A 46 -4.16 -4.44 1.33
C MET A 46 -5.25 -4.11 2.34
N VAL A 47 -6.42 -4.58 2.07
CA VAL A 47 -7.59 -4.42 2.93
C VAL A 47 -7.97 -5.78 3.48
N ALA A 48 -8.31 -5.83 4.77
CA ALA A 48 -8.76 -7.05 5.41
C ALA A 48 -10.03 -7.59 4.74
N GLU A 49 -10.19 -8.88 4.81
CA GLU A 49 -11.35 -9.63 4.34
C GLU A 49 -11.62 -9.57 2.82
N ASP A 50 -11.94 -10.70 2.26
CA ASP A 50 -12.25 -10.84 0.84
C ASP A 50 -13.69 -10.45 0.52
N ALA A 51 -14.59 -10.58 1.48
CA ALA A 51 -16.00 -10.21 1.36
C ALA A 51 -16.57 -9.89 2.74
N LEU A 52 -17.46 -8.92 2.80
CA LEU A 52 -18.05 -8.49 4.06
C LEU A 52 -19.58 -8.54 3.98
N PHE A 53 -20.20 -9.03 5.04
CA PHE A 53 -21.63 -8.91 5.26
C PHE A 53 -21.91 -7.71 6.15
N VAL A 54 -22.81 -6.84 5.72
CA VAL A 54 -23.22 -5.64 6.46
C VAL A 54 -24.70 -5.73 6.79
N LYS A 55 -25.02 -5.58 8.06
CA LYS A 55 -26.38 -5.57 8.52
C LYS A 55 -27.00 -4.18 8.39
N ILE A 56 -28.27 -4.13 7.99
CA ILE A 56 -29.03 -2.88 8.02
C ILE A 56 -29.56 -2.66 9.45
N GLY A 57 -29.38 -1.46 9.94
CA GLY A 57 -29.91 -1.07 11.25
C GLY A 57 -29.14 0.09 11.86
N GLU A 58 -29.63 0.55 12.98
CA GLU A 58 -28.91 1.51 13.81
C GLU A 58 -27.74 0.81 14.50
N ASP A 59 -26.61 1.49 14.61
CA ASP A 59 -25.39 1.00 15.26
C ASP A 59 -24.80 -0.30 14.69
N THR A 60 -25.05 -0.58 13.40
CA THR A 60 -24.56 -1.78 12.72
C THR A 60 -23.54 -1.47 11.63
N ASP A 61 -22.84 -0.36 11.74
CA ASP A 61 -21.79 -0.04 10.79
C ASP A 61 -20.70 -1.11 10.85
N ALA A 62 -20.35 -1.65 9.70
CA ALA A 62 -19.27 -2.60 9.59
C ALA A 62 -17.94 -1.88 9.41
N GLU A 63 -16.92 -2.42 10.00
CA GLU A 63 -15.56 -1.90 9.90
C GLU A 63 -14.71 -2.79 9.00
N LEU A 64 -14.01 -2.19 8.07
CA LEU A 64 -13.06 -2.87 7.22
C LEU A 64 -11.67 -2.27 7.47
N GLU A 65 -10.75 -3.11 7.91
CA GLU A 65 -9.42 -2.68 8.29
C GLU A 65 -8.48 -2.59 7.08
N ILE A 66 -7.69 -1.53 7.03
CA ILE A 66 -6.60 -1.40 6.07
C ILE A 66 -5.34 -2.00 6.69
N LEU A 67 -4.87 -3.11 6.14
CA LEU A 67 -3.71 -3.84 6.63
C LEU A 67 -2.40 -3.22 6.18
N GLN A 68 -2.38 -2.65 4.97
CA GLN A 68 -1.21 -2.07 4.36
C GLN A 68 -1.61 -1.06 3.30
N GLY A 69 -0.84 -0.01 3.13
CA GLY A 69 -1.07 0.99 2.09
C GLY A 69 -0.20 2.22 2.24
N GLY A 70 -0.30 3.12 1.29
CA GLY A 70 0.52 4.34 1.23
C GLY A 70 0.00 5.51 2.06
N GLY A 71 -1.14 5.38 2.72
CA GLY A 71 -1.78 6.48 3.46
C GLY A 71 -2.71 7.33 2.58
N GLU A 72 -3.36 8.31 3.20
CA GLU A 72 -4.36 9.16 2.54
C GLU A 72 -5.42 8.33 1.81
N TYR A 73 -6.07 7.47 2.56
CA TYR A 73 -7.05 6.54 2.02
C TYR A 73 -8.35 7.23 1.64
N ASN A 74 -8.96 6.76 0.58
CA ASN A 74 -10.29 7.12 0.16
C ASN A 74 -11.12 5.86 -0.05
N ALA A 75 -12.39 5.89 0.32
CA ALA A 75 -13.29 4.77 0.17
C ALA A 75 -14.65 5.24 -0.35
N PHE A 76 -15.19 4.50 -1.29
CA PHE A 76 -16.53 4.78 -1.81
C PHE A 76 -17.25 3.49 -2.23
N SER A 77 -18.55 3.52 -2.21
CA SER A 77 -19.40 2.45 -2.69
C SER A 77 -19.72 2.61 -4.17
N THR A 78 -19.74 1.52 -4.90
CA THR A 78 -20.20 1.52 -6.31
C THR A 78 -21.72 1.71 -6.43
N ASN A 79 -22.45 1.51 -5.34
CA ASN A 79 -23.88 1.81 -5.25
C ASN A 79 -24.23 2.30 -3.83
N GLU A 80 -24.30 3.60 -3.67
CA GLU A 80 -24.59 4.23 -2.38
C GLU A 80 -26.03 4.04 -1.90
N ASN A 81 -26.92 3.57 -2.74
CA ASN A 81 -28.28 3.20 -2.33
C ASN A 81 -28.30 1.86 -1.57
N ILE A 82 -27.28 1.04 -1.72
CA ILE A 82 -27.15 -0.24 -1.03
C ILE A 82 -26.27 -0.10 0.21
N ALA A 83 -25.11 0.52 0.06
CA ALA A 83 -24.20 0.79 1.17
C ALA A 83 -23.39 2.06 0.93
N LYS A 84 -23.02 2.73 2.00
CA LYS A 84 -22.07 3.85 1.99
C LYS A 84 -20.78 3.45 2.67
N ALA A 85 -19.68 4.03 2.23
CA ALA A 85 -18.37 3.85 2.84
C ALA A 85 -17.71 5.20 3.07
N GLU A 86 -17.02 5.31 4.20
CA GLU A 86 -16.19 6.47 4.52
C GLU A 86 -14.95 6.02 5.29
N VAL A 87 -13.91 6.82 5.23
CA VAL A 87 -12.69 6.57 5.99
C VAL A 87 -12.73 7.38 7.27
N VAL A 88 -12.66 6.69 8.40
CA VAL A 88 -12.66 7.28 9.75
C VAL A 88 -11.48 6.70 10.52
N ASP A 89 -10.59 7.55 10.99
CA ASP A 89 -9.41 7.16 11.78
C ASP A 89 -8.56 6.04 11.16
N GLY A 90 -8.43 6.04 9.82
CA GLY A 90 -7.64 5.05 9.10
C GLY A 90 -8.33 3.71 8.87
N LYS A 91 -9.60 3.61 9.22
CA LYS A 91 -10.46 2.46 8.97
C LYS A 91 -11.59 2.82 8.04
N ILE A 92 -12.15 1.85 7.38
CA ILE A 92 -13.28 2.05 6.47
C ILE A 92 -14.55 1.65 7.19
N MET A 93 -15.42 2.62 7.41
CA MET A 93 -16.73 2.41 8.00
C MET A 93 -17.76 2.21 6.89
N ILE A 94 -18.52 1.14 6.96
CA ILE A 94 -19.50 0.77 5.95
C ILE A 94 -20.88 0.69 6.58
N LYS A 95 -21.77 1.50 6.04
CA LYS A 95 -23.18 1.56 6.48
C LYS A 95 -24.09 0.91 5.45
N GLY A 96 -24.83 -0.10 5.87
CA GLY A 96 -25.85 -0.73 5.04
C GLY A 96 -27.10 0.15 4.94
N ILE A 97 -27.59 0.38 3.72
CA ILE A 97 -28.75 1.22 3.43
C ILE A 97 -29.94 0.36 2.99
N SER A 98 -29.73 -0.53 2.05
CA SER A 98 -30.77 -1.43 1.57
C SER A 98 -30.19 -2.80 1.22
N ILE A 99 -31.05 -3.80 1.24
CA ILE A 99 -30.66 -5.17 0.91
C ILE A 99 -30.12 -5.23 -0.52
N GLY A 100 -28.97 -5.85 -0.69
CA GLY A 100 -28.37 -6.03 -1.98
C GLY A 100 -26.88 -6.29 -1.92
N LYS A 101 -26.26 -6.30 -3.08
CA LYS A 101 -24.83 -6.47 -3.24
C LYS A 101 -24.22 -5.23 -3.89
N THR A 102 -23.14 -4.77 -3.36
CA THR A 102 -22.35 -3.67 -3.90
C THR A 102 -20.86 -3.97 -3.72
N TYR A 103 -20.03 -3.06 -4.14
CA TYR A 103 -18.59 -3.12 -3.93
C TYR A 103 -18.12 -1.83 -3.27
N ILE A 104 -17.19 -1.99 -2.37
CA ILE A 104 -16.45 -0.87 -1.81
C ILE A 104 -15.10 -0.81 -2.52
N VAL A 105 -14.78 0.35 -3.04
CA VAL A 105 -13.47 0.63 -3.65
C VAL A 105 -12.68 1.48 -2.66
N VAL A 106 -11.52 1.00 -2.31
CA VAL A 106 -10.57 1.68 -1.44
C VAL A 106 -9.35 2.05 -2.25
N SER A 107 -8.87 3.25 -2.10
CA SER A 107 -7.64 3.69 -2.77
C SER A 107 -6.73 4.43 -1.81
N ASP A 108 -5.44 4.45 -2.13
CA ASP A 108 -4.43 5.20 -1.41
C ASP A 108 -3.86 6.36 -2.26
N LYS A 109 -3.02 7.20 -1.65
CA LYS A 109 -2.37 8.32 -2.33
C LYS A 109 -1.46 7.91 -3.48
N ASN A 110 -1.02 6.66 -3.51
CA ASN A 110 -0.11 6.14 -4.53
C ASN A 110 -0.84 5.62 -5.76
N GLY A 111 -2.19 5.62 -5.72
CA GLY A 111 -3.02 5.16 -6.81
C GLY A 111 -3.32 3.66 -6.79
N TYR A 112 -2.89 2.94 -5.77
CA TYR A 112 -3.33 1.57 -5.57
C TYR A 112 -4.79 1.55 -5.12
N TYR A 113 -5.53 0.56 -5.56
CA TYR A 113 -6.91 0.39 -5.15
C TYR A 113 -7.27 -1.08 -4.99
N GLU A 114 -8.17 -1.35 -4.06
CA GLU A 114 -8.82 -2.63 -3.90
C GLU A 114 -10.34 -2.50 -4.00
N LYS A 115 -10.97 -3.53 -4.50
CA LYS A 115 -12.41 -3.62 -4.64
C LYS A 115 -12.92 -4.81 -3.87
N LYS A 116 -13.72 -4.56 -2.84
CA LYS A 116 -14.25 -5.60 -1.95
C LYS A 116 -15.76 -5.77 -2.14
N PRO A 117 -16.25 -6.99 -2.35
CA PRO A 117 -17.68 -7.24 -2.42
C PRO A 117 -18.32 -7.13 -1.05
N ILE A 118 -19.45 -6.42 -1.00
CA ILE A 118 -20.25 -6.21 0.20
C ILE A 118 -21.65 -6.74 -0.04
N LEU A 119 -22.10 -7.59 0.86
CA LEU A 119 -23.48 -8.07 0.90
C LEU A 119 -24.21 -7.38 2.05
N VAL A 120 -25.30 -6.73 1.75
CA VAL A 120 -26.13 -6.02 2.74
C VAL A 120 -27.43 -6.79 2.96
N GLY A 121 -27.75 -7.05 4.19
CA GLY A 121 -28.94 -7.81 4.57
C GLY A 121 -29.48 -7.47 5.94
N LEU A 122 -30.53 -8.14 6.36
CA LEU A 122 -31.20 -7.91 7.64
C LEU A 122 -30.66 -8.79 8.78
N THR A 123 -30.02 -9.90 8.44
CA THR A 123 -29.50 -10.87 9.41
C THR A 123 -28.09 -11.27 9.08
N ASP A 124 -27.30 -11.54 10.11
CA ASP A 124 -25.92 -11.98 9.97
C ASP A 124 -25.77 -13.41 9.46
N VAL A 125 -26.83 -14.16 9.41
CA VAL A 125 -26.82 -15.57 9.09
C VAL A 125 -27.76 -15.84 7.93
N ILE A 126 -27.23 -16.52 6.94
CA ILE A 126 -28.06 -17.13 5.91
C ILE A 126 -28.68 -18.40 6.55
N GLU A 127 -29.76 -18.21 7.28
CA GLU A 127 -30.52 -19.32 7.89
C GLU A 127 -31.38 -20.10 6.90
N LEU A 128 -31.24 -19.78 5.61
CA LEU A 128 -32.04 -20.39 4.57
C LEU A 128 -31.88 -21.92 4.48
N ASP A 129 -30.75 -22.45 4.92
CA ASP A 129 -30.46 -23.89 4.87
C ASP A 129 -31.03 -24.66 6.08
N LYS A 130 -31.57 -23.96 7.07
CA LYS A 130 -32.08 -24.58 8.29
C LYS A 130 -33.59 -24.72 8.35
N THR A 131 -34.29 -24.23 7.36
CA THR A 131 -35.76 -24.23 7.34
C THR A 131 -36.38 -25.46 6.70
N GLU A 132 -35.54 -26.38 6.32
CA GLU A 132 -36.02 -27.69 5.84
C GLU A 132 -36.04 -28.73 6.96
#